data_60438143b69730cd46dcab04f695c7bc
#
_entry.id   60438143b69730cd46dcab04f695c7bc
#
_cell.length_a   1.000
_cell.length_b   1.000
_cell.length_c   1.000
_cell.angle_alpha   90.00
_cell.angle_beta   90.00
_cell.angle_gamma   90.00
#
_symmetry.space_group_name_H-M   'P 1'
#
loop_
_entity.id
_entity.type
_entity.pdbx_description
1 polymer ?
#
loop_
_entity_poly.entity_id
_entity_poly.type
_entity_poly.pdbx_seq_one_letter_code
_entity_poly.pdbx_strand_id
1 'polypeptide(L)'
;NFFSMRFLRSLIFYIFFYTGTIFFFLLFSPVRLFTRNFVVILCTFWTKSVIKLSKLILGIKYEIKGLENIPKSGSFVVASNHQSAWETFFLGSLFPGSIFILKHELKKIPIFSQYFKKLGFIFVKRDKAFDSLKILLKSVRKLISKNNRIFVIFPEGTRIKPGERIKLNSGVFAIHKFSGLP
;
A
#
# COMPACT_ATOMS: atom_id res chain seq x y z
N ASN A 1 -14.48 -27.72 -18.02
CA ASN A 1 -13.78 -27.64 -16.75
C ASN A 1 -13.21 -26.26 -16.45
N PHE A 2 -14.09 -25.24 -16.55
CA PHE A 2 -13.74 -23.83 -16.30
C PHE A 2 -13.29 -23.56 -14.84
N PHE A 3 -13.86 -24.26 -13.87
CA PHE A 3 -13.49 -24.16 -12.46
C PHE A 3 -12.08 -24.70 -12.18
N SER A 4 -11.73 -25.84 -12.79
CA SER A 4 -10.39 -26.44 -12.69
C SER A 4 -9.29 -25.51 -13.24
N MET A 5 -9.56 -24.84 -14.35
CA MET A 5 -8.59 -23.93 -14.97
C MET A 5 -8.36 -22.66 -14.13
N ARG A 6 -9.40 -22.08 -13.53
CA ARG A 6 -9.26 -20.94 -12.61
C ARG A 6 -8.47 -21.31 -11.36
N PHE A 7 -8.76 -22.47 -10.79
CA PHE A 7 -8.03 -22.99 -9.64
C PHE A 7 -6.53 -23.17 -9.96
N LEU A 8 -6.21 -23.83 -11.08
CA LEU A 8 -4.82 -24.04 -11.51
C LEU A 8 -4.08 -22.71 -11.71
N ARG A 9 -4.69 -21.74 -12.39
CA ARG A 9 -4.10 -20.40 -12.58
C ARG A 9 -3.85 -19.69 -11.25
N SER A 10 -4.78 -19.78 -10.29
CA SER A 10 -4.62 -19.21 -8.96
C SER A 10 -3.47 -19.89 -8.21
N LEU A 11 -3.38 -21.21 -8.25
CA LEU A 11 -2.31 -21.98 -7.62
C LEU A 11 -0.94 -21.58 -8.19
N ILE A 12 -0.80 -21.54 -9.52
CA ILE A 12 0.42 -21.11 -10.20
C ILE A 12 0.79 -19.69 -9.78
N PHE A 13 -0.19 -18.76 -9.77
CA PHE A 13 0.04 -17.39 -9.33
C PHE A 13 0.55 -17.34 -7.88
N TYR A 14 -0.06 -18.07 -6.96
CA TYR A 14 0.36 -18.08 -5.56
C TYR A 14 1.77 -18.64 -5.38
N ILE A 15 2.13 -19.71 -6.11
CA ILE A 15 3.48 -20.27 -6.07
C ILE A 15 4.49 -19.18 -6.48
N PHE A 16 4.32 -18.57 -7.65
CA PHE A 16 5.24 -17.52 -8.12
C PHE A 16 5.23 -16.29 -7.22
N PHE A 17 4.08 -15.88 -6.72
CA PHE A 17 3.94 -14.73 -5.84
C PHE A 17 4.69 -14.95 -4.52
N TYR A 18 4.45 -16.06 -3.83
CA TYR A 18 5.07 -16.30 -2.52
C TYR A 18 6.57 -16.63 -2.64
N THR A 19 6.96 -17.50 -3.56
CA THR A 19 8.37 -17.84 -3.75
C THR A 19 9.18 -16.63 -4.23
N GLY A 20 8.64 -15.88 -5.20
CA GLY A 20 9.27 -14.65 -5.70
C GLY A 20 9.35 -13.57 -4.63
N THR A 21 8.30 -13.42 -3.79
CA THR A 21 8.31 -12.46 -2.67
C THR A 21 9.38 -12.83 -1.65
N ILE A 22 9.43 -14.08 -1.22
CA ILE A 22 10.40 -14.54 -0.24
C ILE A 22 11.82 -14.35 -0.79
N PHE A 23 12.08 -14.84 -2.00
CA PHE A 23 13.39 -14.72 -2.64
C PHE A 23 13.83 -13.27 -2.78
N PHE A 24 12.97 -12.42 -3.31
CA PHE A 24 13.26 -10.98 -3.53
C PHE A 24 13.59 -10.27 -2.22
N PHE A 25 12.76 -10.44 -1.19
CA PHE A 25 12.96 -9.76 0.07
C PHE A 25 14.10 -10.36 0.91
N LEU A 26 14.44 -11.64 0.74
CA LEU A 26 15.64 -12.23 1.33
C LEU A 26 16.90 -11.70 0.65
N LEU A 27 16.95 -11.67 -0.67
CA LEU A 27 18.10 -11.18 -1.45
C LEU A 27 18.46 -9.74 -1.06
N PHE A 28 17.45 -8.90 -0.84
CA PHE A 28 17.64 -7.51 -0.43
C PHE A 28 17.40 -7.30 1.08
N SER A 29 17.57 -8.35 1.91
CA SER A 29 17.30 -8.28 3.36
C SER A 29 18.16 -7.24 4.11
N PRO A 30 19.41 -6.94 3.72
CA PRO A 30 20.17 -5.86 4.35
C PRO A 30 19.66 -4.47 3.98
N VAL A 31 18.35 -4.29 3.96
CA VAL A 31 17.66 -3.03 3.55
C VAL A 31 18.15 -1.80 4.33
N ARG A 32 18.70 -1.99 5.53
CA ARG A 32 19.29 -0.92 6.34
C ARG A 32 20.50 -0.27 5.68
N LEU A 33 21.25 -1.03 4.86
CA LEU A 33 22.43 -0.55 4.15
C LEU A 33 22.06 0.30 2.92
N PHE A 34 20.84 0.18 2.41
CA PHE A 34 20.41 0.89 1.22
C PHE A 34 19.83 2.26 1.55
N THR A 35 19.93 3.19 0.61
CA THR A 35 19.21 4.48 0.70
C THR A 35 17.71 4.27 0.57
N ARG A 36 16.91 5.22 1.09
CA ARG A 36 15.45 5.17 0.93
C ARG A 36 15.04 5.14 -0.55
N ASN A 37 15.70 5.93 -1.40
CA ASN A 37 15.38 6.00 -2.81
C ASN A 37 15.62 4.66 -3.52
N PHE A 38 16.69 3.96 -3.20
CA PHE A 38 16.95 2.63 -3.73
C PHE A 38 15.87 1.63 -3.29
N VAL A 39 15.46 1.67 -2.02
CA VAL A 39 14.36 0.82 -1.51
C VAL A 39 13.03 1.15 -2.21
N VAL A 40 12.76 2.42 -2.50
CA VAL A 40 11.57 2.81 -3.31
C VAL A 40 11.63 2.18 -4.70
N ILE A 41 12.77 2.24 -5.38
CA ILE A 41 12.96 1.62 -6.70
C ILE A 41 12.71 0.10 -6.62
N LEU A 42 13.30 -0.58 -5.65
CA LEU A 42 13.12 -2.02 -5.45
C LEU A 42 11.65 -2.37 -5.22
N CYS A 43 10.98 -1.69 -4.30
CA CYS A 43 9.57 -1.97 -3.99
C CYS A 43 8.65 -1.64 -5.17
N THR A 44 8.96 -0.58 -5.94
CA THR A 44 8.23 -0.25 -7.16
C THR A 44 8.41 -1.31 -8.23
N PHE A 45 9.62 -1.81 -8.41
CA PHE A 45 9.89 -2.93 -9.32
C PHE A 45 9.09 -4.16 -8.91
N TRP A 46 9.09 -4.51 -7.62
CA TRP A 46 8.34 -5.65 -7.10
C TRP A 46 6.83 -5.49 -7.32
N THR A 47 6.24 -4.34 -6.95
CA THR A 47 4.81 -4.10 -7.13
C THR A 47 4.40 -4.16 -8.60
N LYS A 48 5.18 -3.57 -9.52
CA LYS A 48 4.95 -3.67 -10.98
C LYS A 48 5.03 -5.12 -11.46
N SER A 49 5.97 -5.91 -10.94
CA SER A 49 6.12 -7.33 -11.27
C SER A 49 4.89 -8.14 -10.83
N VAL A 50 4.37 -7.88 -9.64
CA VAL A 50 3.13 -8.53 -9.15
C VAL A 50 1.93 -8.17 -10.03
N ILE A 51 1.77 -6.91 -10.41
CA ILE A 51 0.69 -6.46 -11.32
C ILE A 51 0.82 -7.14 -12.69
N LYS A 52 2.04 -7.18 -13.25
CA LYS A 52 2.29 -7.88 -14.51
C LYS A 52 1.99 -9.39 -14.41
N LEU A 53 2.43 -10.02 -13.34
CA LEU A 53 2.19 -11.44 -13.07
C LEU A 53 0.69 -11.75 -12.95
N SER A 54 -0.06 -10.91 -12.23
CA SER A 54 -1.51 -11.04 -12.10
C SER A 54 -2.23 -10.92 -13.44
N LYS A 55 -1.78 -10.02 -14.31
CA LYS A 55 -2.31 -9.90 -15.69
C LYS A 55 -2.01 -11.14 -16.51
N LEU A 56 -0.78 -11.66 -16.46
CA LEU A 56 -0.35 -12.79 -17.30
C LEU A 56 -0.99 -14.12 -16.85
N ILE A 57 -0.99 -14.41 -15.56
CA ILE A 57 -1.45 -15.70 -15.02
C ILE A 57 -2.95 -15.67 -14.75
N LEU A 58 -3.43 -14.65 -14.04
CA LEU A 58 -4.84 -14.57 -13.62
C LEU A 58 -5.74 -13.92 -14.70
N GLY A 59 -5.15 -13.20 -15.66
CA GLY A 59 -5.90 -12.48 -16.68
C GLY A 59 -6.58 -11.21 -16.15
N ILE A 60 -6.12 -10.68 -15.02
CA ILE A 60 -6.68 -9.45 -14.43
C ILE A 60 -6.35 -8.26 -15.35
N LYS A 61 -7.40 -7.65 -15.89
CA LYS A 61 -7.32 -6.41 -16.66
C LYS A 61 -7.80 -5.26 -15.79
N TYR A 62 -7.23 -4.08 -16.02
CA TYR A 62 -7.64 -2.85 -15.36
C TYR A 62 -7.57 -1.68 -16.33
N GLU A 63 -8.36 -0.67 -16.05
CA GLU A 63 -8.36 0.60 -16.75
C GLU A 63 -8.14 1.71 -15.73
N ILE A 64 -7.39 2.74 -16.11
CA ILE A 64 -7.16 3.91 -15.26
C ILE A 64 -7.87 5.10 -15.90
N LYS A 65 -8.75 5.73 -15.15
CA LYS A 65 -9.47 6.95 -15.55
C LYS A 65 -9.20 8.05 -14.55
N GLY A 66 -9.17 9.30 -15.01
CA GLY A 66 -9.03 10.46 -14.15
C GLY A 66 -7.60 10.74 -13.69
N LEU A 67 -6.57 10.26 -14.40
CA LEU A 67 -5.17 10.59 -14.07
C LEU A 67 -4.90 12.09 -14.11
N GLU A 68 -5.63 12.80 -14.95
CA GLU A 68 -5.59 14.27 -15.09
C GLU A 68 -6.03 15.02 -13.83
N ASN A 69 -6.81 14.36 -12.95
CA ASN A 69 -7.29 14.94 -11.69
C ASN A 69 -6.28 14.79 -10.54
N ILE A 70 -5.19 14.05 -10.75
CA ILE A 70 -4.16 13.87 -9.72
C ILE A 70 -3.37 15.18 -9.58
N PRO A 71 -3.16 15.70 -8.34
CA PRO A 71 -2.34 16.87 -8.13
C PRO A 71 -0.96 16.71 -8.75
N LYS A 72 -0.54 17.63 -9.62
CA LYS A 72 0.75 17.59 -10.32
C LYS A 72 1.94 17.89 -9.38
N SER A 73 1.70 18.51 -8.25
CA SER A 73 2.71 18.87 -7.26
C SER A 73 2.12 18.91 -5.86
N GLY A 74 2.98 18.92 -4.86
CA GLY A 74 2.58 18.99 -3.46
C GLY A 74 2.33 17.60 -2.85
N SER A 75 1.90 17.61 -1.60
CA SER A 75 1.47 16.40 -0.89
C SER A 75 -0.04 16.23 -1.02
N PHE A 76 -0.50 14.99 -1.13
CA PHE A 76 -1.93 14.69 -1.18
C PHE A 76 -2.23 13.31 -0.58
N VAL A 77 -3.52 13.03 -0.36
CA VAL A 77 -4.00 11.78 0.20
C VAL A 77 -4.80 11.01 -0.85
N VAL A 78 -4.43 9.76 -1.04
CA VAL A 78 -5.19 8.80 -1.84
C VAL A 78 -6.03 7.96 -0.87
N ALA A 79 -7.33 8.21 -0.83
CA ALA A 79 -8.29 7.40 -0.11
C ALA A 79 -8.90 6.37 -1.07
N SER A 80 -8.60 5.11 -0.88
CA SER A 80 -9.03 4.04 -1.80
C SER A 80 -9.86 3.00 -1.07
N ASN A 81 -10.81 2.39 -1.79
CA ASN A 81 -11.51 1.21 -1.33
C ASN A 81 -10.53 0.03 -1.15
N HIS A 82 -10.80 -0.83 -0.17
CA HIS A 82 -9.98 -1.99 0.14
C HIS A 82 -10.76 -3.29 -0.06
N GLN A 83 -10.59 -3.93 -1.19
CA GLN A 83 -11.31 -5.17 -1.55
C GLN A 83 -10.39 -6.39 -1.60
N SER A 84 -9.09 -6.19 -1.88
CA SER A 84 -8.11 -7.27 -2.02
C SER A 84 -6.71 -6.82 -1.59
N ALA A 85 -5.69 -7.61 -1.85
CA ALA A 85 -4.29 -7.15 -1.76
C ALA A 85 -3.84 -6.45 -3.06
N TRP A 86 -4.54 -6.67 -4.16
CA TRP A 86 -4.12 -6.24 -5.49
C TRP A 86 -4.01 -4.70 -5.59
N GLU A 87 -5.01 -3.95 -5.10
CA GLU A 87 -4.98 -2.49 -5.13
C GLU A 87 -3.83 -1.90 -4.30
N THR A 88 -3.36 -2.60 -3.27
CA THR A 88 -2.17 -2.17 -2.51
C THR A 88 -0.93 -2.19 -3.40
N PHE A 89 -0.73 -3.26 -4.18
CA PHE A 89 0.36 -3.35 -5.14
C PHE A 89 0.18 -2.35 -6.29
N PHE A 90 -1.04 -2.21 -6.78
CA PHE A 90 -1.36 -1.27 -7.84
C PHE A 90 -1.04 0.18 -7.45
N LEU A 91 -1.53 0.64 -6.29
CA LEU A 91 -1.27 1.98 -5.78
C LEU A 91 0.22 2.20 -5.48
N GLY A 92 0.93 1.17 -4.98
CA GLY A 92 2.38 1.22 -4.79
C GLY A 92 3.15 1.34 -6.10
N SER A 93 2.64 0.80 -7.20
CA SER A 93 3.24 0.93 -8.54
C SER A 93 2.89 2.25 -9.22
N LEU A 94 1.68 2.77 -8.99
CA LEU A 94 1.19 4.03 -9.55
C LEU A 94 1.82 5.26 -8.86
N PHE A 95 2.01 5.17 -7.53
CA PHE A 95 2.58 6.23 -6.70
C PHE A 95 3.88 5.77 -6.02
N PRO A 96 5.01 5.70 -6.75
CA PRO A 96 6.29 5.27 -6.18
C PRO A 96 6.69 6.10 -4.96
N GLY A 97 7.08 5.42 -3.89
CA GLY A 97 7.51 6.08 -2.64
C GLY A 97 6.36 6.67 -1.80
N SER A 98 5.10 6.41 -2.16
CA SER A 98 3.94 6.74 -1.33
C SER A 98 4.03 6.09 0.05
N ILE A 99 3.40 6.72 1.03
CA ILE A 99 3.41 6.31 2.42
C ILE A 99 2.06 5.67 2.75
N PHE A 100 2.07 4.37 2.98
CA PHE A 100 0.87 3.63 3.36
C PHE A 100 0.61 3.74 4.86
N ILE A 101 -0.67 3.92 5.20
CA ILE A 101 -1.16 3.80 6.58
C ILE A 101 -1.55 2.33 6.80
N LEU A 102 -0.80 1.65 7.65
CA LEU A 102 -0.88 0.21 7.85
C LEU A 102 -1.35 -0.16 9.25
N LYS A 103 -1.91 -1.36 9.37
CA LYS A 103 -2.23 -1.99 10.63
C LYS A 103 -0.95 -2.27 11.45
N HIS A 104 -0.98 -1.94 12.75
CA HIS A 104 0.21 -2.03 13.63
C HIS A 104 0.84 -3.42 13.67
N GLU A 105 0.04 -4.48 13.58
CA GLU A 105 0.48 -5.87 13.64
C GLU A 105 1.43 -6.23 12.50
N LEU A 106 1.37 -5.53 11.37
CA LEU A 106 2.29 -5.73 10.25
C LEU A 106 3.75 -5.38 10.60
N LYS A 107 3.97 -4.61 11.67
CA LYS A 107 5.33 -4.39 12.21
C LYS A 107 6.01 -5.67 12.68
N LYS A 108 5.23 -6.69 13.05
CA LYS A 108 5.76 -7.95 13.58
C LYS A 108 6.25 -8.90 12.49
N ILE A 109 5.93 -8.64 11.22
CA ILE A 109 6.37 -9.51 10.12
C ILE A 109 7.87 -9.29 9.90
N PRO A 110 8.70 -10.33 10.11
CA PRO A 110 10.14 -10.24 9.90
C PRO A 110 10.46 -9.76 8.49
N ILE A 111 11.63 -9.16 8.28
CA ILE A 111 12.09 -8.60 7.01
C ILE A 111 11.21 -7.43 6.52
N PHE A 112 9.89 -7.65 6.27
CA PHE A 112 8.97 -6.62 5.79
C PHE A 112 8.92 -5.38 6.68
N SER A 113 8.99 -5.56 8.00
CA SER A 113 9.00 -4.44 8.95
C SER A 113 10.16 -3.47 8.72
N GLN A 114 11.30 -3.96 8.24
CA GLN A 114 12.46 -3.13 7.93
C GLN A 114 12.21 -2.28 6.66
N TYR A 115 11.59 -2.88 5.63
CA TYR A 115 11.17 -2.15 4.43
C TYR A 115 10.14 -1.08 4.75
N PHE A 116 9.10 -1.43 5.52
CA PHE A 116 8.06 -0.48 5.92
C PHE A 116 8.62 0.71 6.69
N LYS A 117 9.57 0.45 7.62
CA LYS A 117 10.28 1.52 8.35
C LYS A 117 11.10 2.40 7.42
N LYS A 118 11.85 1.79 6.48
CA LYS A 118 12.70 2.51 5.52
C LYS A 118 11.89 3.35 4.56
N LEU A 119 10.71 2.86 4.11
CA LEU A 119 9.78 3.60 3.28
C LEU A 119 9.05 4.72 4.04
N GLY A 120 9.02 4.65 5.38
CA GLY A 120 8.36 5.65 6.23
C GLY A 120 6.87 5.41 6.44
N PHE A 121 6.41 4.15 6.31
CA PHE A 121 5.00 3.81 6.48
C PHE A 121 4.50 4.10 7.91
N ILE A 122 3.26 4.51 8.04
CA ILE A 122 2.64 4.88 9.30
C ILE A 122 1.81 3.70 9.81
N PHE A 123 2.01 3.33 11.07
CA PHE A 123 1.31 2.21 11.69
C PHE A 123 0.31 2.69 12.72
N VAL A 124 -0.93 2.21 12.60
CA VAL A 124 -2.05 2.58 13.47
C VAL A 124 -2.64 1.35 14.14
N LYS A 125 -3.07 1.50 15.40
CA LYS A 125 -3.80 0.48 16.16
C LYS A 125 -5.28 0.76 16.04
N ARG A 126 -6.09 -0.22 15.65
CA ARG A 126 -7.53 -0.02 15.42
C ARG A 126 -8.35 0.00 16.73
N ASP A 127 -7.87 -0.71 17.72
CA ASP A 127 -8.46 -0.78 19.08
C ASP A 127 -8.29 0.52 19.89
N LYS A 128 -7.34 1.38 19.49
CA LYS A 128 -7.03 2.66 20.15
C LYS A 128 -7.21 3.82 19.17
N ALA A 129 -8.46 4.07 18.79
CA ALA A 129 -8.78 5.03 17.71
C ALA A 129 -8.22 6.44 17.96
N PHE A 130 -8.36 6.98 19.17
CA PHE A 130 -7.88 8.32 19.51
C PHE A 130 -6.35 8.43 19.47
N ASP A 131 -5.63 7.51 20.09
CA ASP A 131 -4.17 7.50 20.09
C ASP A 131 -3.62 7.30 18.67
N SER A 132 -4.26 6.43 17.91
CA SER A 132 -3.87 6.17 16.51
C SER A 132 -4.07 7.38 15.63
N LEU A 133 -5.15 8.13 15.85
CA LEU A 133 -5.40 9.38 15.14
C LEU A 133 -4.31 10.43 15.47
N LYS A 134 -3.97 10.57 16.75
CA LYS A 134 -2.89 11.48 17.21
C LYS A 134 -1.53 11.12 16.58
N ILE A 135 -1.19 9.82 16.58
CA ILE A 135 0.04 9.32 15.95
C ILE A 135 0.03 9.60 14.44
N LEU A 136 -1.09 9.34 13.77
CA LEU A 136 -1.27 9.56 12.35
C LEU A 136 -1.03 11.04 12.00
N LEU A 137 -1.71 11.95 12.66
CA LEU A 137 -1.61 13.40 12.40
C LEU A 137 -0.20 13.93 12.68
N LYS A 138 0.42 13.52 13.79
CA LYS A 138 1.81 13.89 14.11
C LYS A 138 2.78 13.40 13.04
N SER A 139 2.59 12.16 12.54
CA SER A 139 3.44 11.57 11.52
C SER A 139 3.28 12.26 10.17
N VAL A 140 2.04 12.54 9.76
CA VAL A 140 1.73 13.26 8.53
C VAL A 140 2.39 14.64 8.55
N ARG A 141 2.16 15.44 9.60
CA ARG A 141 2.77 16.78 9.75
C ARG A 141 4.29 16.75 9.65
N LYS A 142 4.94 15.80 10.34
CA LYS A 142 6.40 15.62 10.28
C LYS A 142 6.90 15.28 8.87
N LEU A 143 6.12 14.59 8.09
CA LEU A 143 6.53 14.10 6.76
C LEU A 143 6.33 15.18 5.69
N ILE A 144 5.22 15.91 5.74
CA ILE A 144 4.96 17.01 4.79
C ILE A 144 5.89 18.20 4.98
N SER A 145 6.35 18.48 6.22
CA SER A 145 7.28 19.57 6.49
C SER A 145 8.67 19.37 5.86
N LYS A 146 8.99 18.16 5.43
CA LYS A 146 10.32 17.83 4.88
C LYS A 146 10.33 17.72 3.36
N ASN A 147 9.28 17.21 2.76
CA ASN A 147 9.17 16.94 1.32
C ASN A 147 7.71 16.68 0.93
N ASN A 148 7.40 16.84 -0.35
CA ASN A 148 6.13 16.41 -0.91
C ASN A 148 5.95 14.90 -0.72
N ARG A 149 4.79 14.49 -0.18
CA ARG A 149 4.49 13.09 0.13
C ARG A 149 3.08 12.72 -0.29
N ILE A 150 2.94 11.55 -0.88
CA ILE A 150 1.66 10.94 -1.19
C ILE A 150 1.34 9.94 -0.08
N PHE A 151 0.17 10.09 0.54
CA PHE A 151 -0.30 9.18 1.57
C PHE A 151 -1.40 8.29 0.99
N VAL A 152 -1.33 6.98 1.26
CA VAL A 152 -2.35 6.03 0.85
C VAL A 152 -3.03 5.48 2.09
N ILE A 153 -4.34 5.61 2.14
CA ILE A 153 -5.17 5.13 3.25
C ILE A 153 -6.39 4.38 2.72
N PHE A 154 -6.76 3.31 3.41
CA PHE A 154 -7.98 2.57 3.18
C PHE A 154 -8.97 2.90 4.30
N PRO A 155 -9.99 3.75 4.04
CA PRO A 155 -10.87 4.25 5.10
C PRO A 155 -11.69 3.17 5.79
N GLU A 156 -11.96 2.05 5.10
CA GLU A 156 -12.65 0.90 5.69
C GLU A 156 -11.81 0.24 6.81
N GLY A 157 -10.49 0.40 6.76
CA GLY A 157 -9.59 -0.23 7.71
C GLY A 157 -9.51 -1.76 7.62
N THR A 158 -10.29 -2.40 6.79
CA THR A 158 -10.29 -3.85 6.51
C THR A 158 -10.71 -4.09 5.07
N ARG A 159 -10.46 -5.29 4.55
CA ARG A 159 -10.97 -5.67 3.23
C ARG A 159 -12.46 -5.94 3.31
N ILE A 160 -13.21 -5.37 2.36
CA ILE A 160 -14.66 -5.54 2.22
C ILE A 160 -14.99 -6.15 0.87
N LYS A 161 -16.07 -6.92 0.79
CA LYS A 161 -16.52 -7.48 -0.47
C LYS A 161 -17.14 -6.40 -1.37
N PRO A 162 -17.07 -6.53 -2.69
CA PRO A 162 -17.78 -5.64 -3.60
C PRO A 162 -19.26 -5.55 -3.25
N GLY A 163 -19.80 -4.31 -3.14
CA GLY A 163 -21.20 -4.06 -2.77
C GLY A 163 -21.48 -3.98 -1.27
N GLU A 164 -20.59 -4.43 -0.42
CA GLU A 164 -20.73 -4.23 1.03
C GLU A 164 -20.47 -2.78 1.41
N ARG A 165 -21.23 -2.27 2.37
CA ARG A 165 -21.05 -0.93 2.95
C ARG A 165 -20.72 -1.06 4.42
N ILE A 166 -19.65 -0.39 4.83
CA ILE A 166 -19.25 -0.30 6.24
C ILE A 166 -19.02 1.16 6.63
N LYS A 167 -19.05 1.43 7.93
CA LYS A 167 -18.68 2.73 8.47
C LYS A 167 -17.21 3.02 8.20
N LEU A 168 -16.92 4.14 7.54
CA LEU A 168 -15.55 4.57 7.26
C LEU A 168 -14.90 5.15 8.52
N ASN A 169 -13.61 4.92 8.66
CA ASN A 169 -12.81 5.51 9.72
C ASN A 169 -12.53 6.99 9.45
N SER A 170 -12.51 7.80 10.50
CA SER A 170 -12.30 9.25 10.43
C SER A 170 -10.88 9.68 10.04
N GLY A 171 -9.96 8.75 9.81
CA GLY A 171 -8.55 9.05 9.54
C GLY A 171 -8.34 9.95 8.32
N VAL A 172 -9.07 9.71 7.23
CA VAL A 172 -9.00 10.55 6.00
C VAL A 172 -9.46 11.97 6.30
N PHE A 173 -10.66 12.10 6.90
CA PHE A 173 -11.22 13.40 7.28
C PHE A 173 -10.28 14.18 8.19
N ALA A 174 -9.69 13.50 9.16
CA ALA A 174 -8.76 14.14 10.08
C ALA A 174 -7.47 14.60 9.38
N ILE A 175 -6.89 13.80 8.49
CA ILE A 175 -5.72 14.23 7.71
C ILE A 175 -6.09 15.49 6.91
N HIS A 176 -7.17 15.47 6.14
CA HIS A 176 -7.62 16.61 5.36
C HIS A 176 -7.81 17.87 6.24
N LYS A 177 -8.62 17.75 7.31
CA LYS A 177 -8.95 18.87 8.20
C LYS A 177 -7.74 19.48 8.90
N PHE A 178 -6.79 18.67 9.37
CA PHE A 178 -5.68 19.14 10.19
C PHE A 178 -4.38 19.37 9.42
N SER A 179 -4.24 18.91 8.20
CA SER A 179 -3.04 19.15 7.38
C SER A 179 -3.31 19.96 6.12
N GLY A 180 -4.57 20.20 5.76
CA GLY A 180 -4.97 20.91 4.53
C GLY A 180 -4.66 20.16 3.23
N LEU A 181 -4.30 18.87 3.31
CA LEU A 181 -3.98 18.08 2.12
C LEU A 181 -5.25 17.75 1.32
N PRO A 182 -5.25 17.91 -0.02
CA PRO A 182 -6.31 17.42 -0.88
C PRO A 182 -6.35 15.89 -0.93
#